data_19b01481f217c87114887f6b9a3d3b90
#
_entry.id   19b01481f217c87114887f6b9a3d3b90
#
_cell.length_a   1.000
_cell.length_b   1.000
_cell.length_c   1.000
_cell.angle_alpha   90.00
_cell.angle_beta   90.00
_cell.angle_gamma   90.00
#
_symmetry.space_group_name_H-M   'P 1'
#
loop_
_entity.id
_entity.type
_entity.pdbx_description
1 polymer ?
#
loop_
_entity_poly.entity_id
_entity_poly.type
_entity_poly.pdbx_seq_one_letter_code
_entity_poly.pdbx_strand_id
1 'polypeptide(L)'
;MSSEKRTAVPNSLNEHWMPFTSNKDFKENPKLIVEAKGVYLKNHHGQTQIDASSGLFCNPLGHGRKEIIEAITNQLNTLDYCQPFQQGFGLSLIHI
;
A
#
# COMPACT_ATOMS: atom_id res chain seq x y z
N MET A 1 13.10 8.62 10.36
CA MET A 1 13.56 7.77 9.26
C MET A 1 14.01 8.67 8.12
N SER A 2 15.19 8.43 7.58
CA SER A 2 15.71 9.26 6.50
C SER A 2 14.88 9.04 5.22
N SER A 3 14.77 10.08 4.39
CA SER A 3 14.09 9.99 3.09
C SER A 3 14.76 8.98 2.16
N GLU A 4 16.07 8.77 2.30
CA GLU A 4 16.83 7.79 1.53
C GLU A 4 16.30 6.37 1.68
N LYS A 5 15.98 5.95 2.93
CA LYS A 5 15.42 4.61 3.19
C LYS A 5 14.04 4.43 2.59
N ARG A 6 13.25 5.51 2.51
CA ARG A 6 11.88 5.46 1.96
C ARG A 6 11.87 5.33 0.44
N THR A 7 12.93 5.80 -0.22
CA THR A 7 13.04 5.81 -1.68
C THR A 7 13.98 4.73 -2.21
N ALA A 8 14.50 3.86 -1.33
CA ALA A 8 15.41 2.80 -1.73
C ALA A 8 14.72 1.80 -2.66
N VAL A 9 15.35 1.53 -3.79
CA VAL A 9 14.91 0.54 -4.76
C VAL A 9 15.48 -0.81 -4.38
N PRO A 10 14.72 -1.91 -4.49
CA PRO A 10 15.24 -3.25 -4.25
C PRO A 10 16.46 -3.57 -5.13
N ASN A 11 17.41 -4.32 -4.60
CA ASN A 11 18.62 -4.70 -5.33
C ASN A 11 18.31 -5.56 -6.58
N SER A 12 17.25 -6.34 -6.52
CA SER A 12 16.85 -7.22 -7.60
C SER A 12 15.34 -7.42 -7.60
N LEU A 13 14.77 -7.52 -8.79
CA LEU A 13 13.37 -7.87 -9.02
C LEU A 13 13.25 -9.24 -9.71
N ASN A 14 14.31 -10.03 -9.76
CA ASN A 14 14.35 -11.27 -10.52
C ASN A 14 13.28 -12.28 -10.08
N GLU A 15 13.01 -12.35 -8.78
CA GLU A 15 12.02 -13.26 -8.21
C GLU A 15 10.61 -12.67 -8.13
N HIS A 16 10.47 -11.40 -8.47
CA HIS A 16 9.19 -10.72 -8.43
C HIS A 16 8.45 -10.87 -9.75
N TRP A 17 7.15 -11.20 -9.68
CA TRP A 17 6.29 -11.31 -10.84
C TRP A 17 5.06 -10.44 -10.68
N MET A 18 4.94 -9.44 -11.55
CA MET A 18 3.79 -8.52 -11.55
C MET A 18 2.61 -9.14 -12.28
N PRO A 19 1.39 -9.09 -11.72
CA PRO A 19 0.20 -9.54 -12.42
C PRO A 19 -0.17 -8.59 -13.56
N PHE A 20 -0.73 -9.15 -14.64
CA PHE A 20 -1.23 -8.40 -15.80
C PHE A 20 -0.22 -7.38 -16.38
N THR A 21 1.05 -7.74 -16.40
CA THR A 21 2.13 -6.80 -16.72
C THR A 21 3.16 -7.49 -17.60
N SER A 22 3.74 -6.75 -18.57
CA SER A 22 4.94 -7.18 -19.28
C SER A 22 6.13 -7.13 -18.31
N ASN A 23 6.45 -8.26 -17.70
CA ASN A 23 7.45 -8.31 -16.63
C ASN A 23 8.85 -7.96 -17.10
N LYS A 24 9.19 -8.28 -18.34
CA LYS A 24 10.48 -7.91 -18.90
C LYS A 24 10.64 -6.38 -18.92
N ASP A 25 9.68 -5.68 -19.47
CA ASP A 25 9.71 -4.22 -19.55
C ASP A 25 9.63 -3.57 -18.17
N PHE A 26 8.80 -4.13 -17.28
CA PHE A 26 8.69 -3.64 -15.91
C PHE A 26 10.03 -3.73 -15.16
N LYS A 27 10.74 -4.85 -15.29
CA LYS A 27 12.01 -5.06 -14.60
C LYS A 27 13.14 -4.18 -15.13
N GLU A 28 13.10 -3.82 -16.40
CA GLU A 28 14.05 -2.88 -16.99
C GLU A 28 13.82 -1.44 -16.51
N ASN A 29 12.56 -1.06 -16.29
CA ASN A 29 12.20 0.29 -15.86
C ASN A 29 11.04 0.23 -14.85
N PRO A 30 11.28 -0.25 -13.61
CA PRO A 30 10.22 -0.43 -12.63
C PRO A 30 9.63 0.90 -12.17
N LYS A 31 8.31 0.93 -12.05
CA LYS A 31 7.59 2.06 -11.47
C LYS A 31 7.32 1.75 -10.00
N LEU A 32 8.11 2.33 -9.12
CA LEU A 32 7.98 2.10 -7.68
C LEU A 32 7.34 3.32 -7.04
N ILE A 33 6.20 3.12 -6.40
CA ILE A 33 5.51 4.16 -5.66
C ILE A 33 5.99 4.11 -4.22
N VAL A 34 6.45 5.23 -3.70
CA VAL A 34 7.07 5.32 -2.37
C VAL A 34 6.27 6.17 -1.39
N GLU A 35 5.42 7.06 -1.89
CA GLU A 35 4.57 7.91 -1.05
C GLU A 35 3.23 8.12 -1.73
N ALA A 36 2.20 8.37 -0.93
CA ALA A 36 0.88 8.72 -1.42
C ALA A 36 0.18 9.66 -0.45
N LYS A 37 -0.54 10.66 -1.00
CA LYS A 37 -1.35 11.59 -0.21
C LYS A 37 -2.51 12.11 -1.03
N GLY A 38 -3.73 11.97 -0.51
CA GLY A 38 -4.93 12.36 -1.25
C GLY A 38 -5.04 11.58 -2.56
N VAL A 39 -5.03 12.27 -3.68
CA VAL A 39 -5.09 11.68 -5.02
C VAL A 39 -3.70 11.55 -5.67
N TYR A 40 -2.65 11.91 -4.96
CA TYR A 40 -1.31 11.96 -5.53
C TYR A 40 -0.46 10.78 -5.08
N LEU A 41 0.25 10.20 -6.04
CA LEU A 41 1.27 9.19 -5.83
C LEU A 41 2.63 9.78 -6.18
N LYS A 42 3.64 9.37 -5.45
CA LYS A 42 5.02 9.79 -5.72
C LYS A 42 5.89 8.57 -5.98
N ASN A 43 6.62 8.60 -7.08
CA ASN A 43 7.52 7.51 -7.42
C ASN A 43 8.91 7.68 -6.79
N HIS A 44 9.77 6.68 -6.97
CA HIS A 44 11.13 6.67 -6.42
C HIS A 44 12.06 7.73 -7.04
N HIS A 45 11.68 8.32 -8.16
CA HIS A 45 12.40 9.45 -8.78
C HIS A 45 11.94 10.82 -8.25
N GLY A 46 10.96 10.85 -7.34
CA GLY A 46 10.40 12.08 -6.81
C GLY A 46 9.32 12.73 -7.67
N GLN A 47 8.92 12.07 -8.74
CA GLN A 47 7.86 12.57 -9.62
C GLN A 47 6.48 12.27 -9.03
N THR A 48 5.58 13.23 -9.13
CA THR A 48 4.20 13.12 -8.63
C THR A 48 3.26 12.80 -9.79
N GLN A 49 2.34 11.87 -9.56
CA GLN A 49 1.31 11.50 -10.52
C GLN A 49 -0.04 11.35 -9.81
N ILE A 50 -1.11 11.44 -10.58
CA ILE A 50 -2.46 11.29 -10.05
C ILE A 50 -2.85 9.80 -10.05
N ASP A 51 -3.42 9.35 -8.94
CA ASP A 51 -4.00 8.01 -8.82
C ASP A 51 -5.43 8.01 -9.40
N ALA A 52 -5.53 7.82 -10.70
CA ALA A 52 -6.83 7.84 -11.39
C ALA A 52 -7.60 6.53 -11.25
N SER A 53 -6.95 5.46 -10.80
CA SER A 53 -7.58 4.15 -10.64
C SER A 53 -8.02 3.84 -9.22
N SER A 54 -7.67 4.68 -8.26
CA SER A 54 -7.94 4.47 -6.83
C SER A 54 -7.43 3.11 -6.33
N GLY A 55 -6.22 2.72 -6.77
CA GLY A 55 -5.65 1.42 -6.43
C GLY A 55 -6.51 0.26 -6.90
N LEU A 56 -7.05 0.34 -8.10
CA LEU A 56 -8.02 -0.59 -8.67
C LEU A 56 -9.27 -0.72 -7.78
N PHE A 57 -9.87 0.43 -7.50
CA PHE A 57 -11.08 0.59 -6.68
C PHE A 57 -10.93 0.27 -5.19
N CYS A 58 -9.70 0.11 -4.72
CA CYS A 58 -9.45 -0.23 -3.31
C CYS A 58 -9.32 1.00 -2.41
N ASN A 59 -9.14 2.19 -2.97
CA ASN A 59 -8.93 3.41 -2.20
C ASN A 59 -9.73 4.60 -2.75
N PRO A 60 -11.07 4.55 -2.65
CA PRO A 60 -11.92 5.60 -3.22
C PRO A 60 -11.91 6.92 -2.43
N LEU A 61 -11.47 6.91 -1.17
CA LEU A 61 -11.47 8.09 -0.30
C LEU A 61 -10.18 8.90 -0.35
N GLY A 62 -9.18 8.41 -1.07
CA GLY A 62 -7.86 9.03 -1.12
C GLY A 62 -6.89 8.45 -0.10
N HIS A 63 -5.61 8.73 -0.33
CA HIS A 63 -4.52 8.22 0.50
C HIS A 63 -4.29 9.07 1.74
N GLY A 64 -3.86 8.46 2.83
CA GLY A 64 -3.45 9.15 4.03
C GLY A 64 -4.59 9.74 4.86
N ARG A 65 -5.80 9.17 4.79
CA ARG A 65 -6.95 9.61 5.60
C ARG A 65 -6.69 9.30 7.07
N LYS A 66 -6.60 10.34 7.89
CA LYS A 66 -6.27 10.20 9.31
C LYS A 66 -7.27 9.34 10.06
N GLU A 67 -8.55 9.50 9.77
CA GLU A 67 -9.63 8.77 10.44
C GLU A 67 -9.48 7.25 10.23
N ILE A 68 -9.10 6.86 9.02
CA ILE A 68 -8.89 5.45 8.67
C ILE A 68 -7.62 4.92 9.32
N ILE A 69 -6.52 5.70 9.26
CA ILE A 69 -5.24 5.32 9.86
C ILE A 69 -5.42 5.11 11.38
N GLU A 70 -6.08 6.02 12.06
CA GLU A 70 -6.32 5.92 13.51
C GLU A 70 -7.20 4.72 13.84
N ALA A 71 -8.25 4.47 13.08
CA ALA A 71 -9.13 3.33 13.31
C ALA A 71 -8.39 2.00 13.14
N ILE A 72 -7.59 1.87 12.08
CA ILE A 72 -6.77 0.69 11.84
C ILE A 72 -5.72 0.50 12.93
N THR A 73 -5.03 1.58 13.30
CA THR A 73 -4.01 1.53 14.36
C THR A 73 -4.61 1.10 15.68
N ASN A 74 -5.74 1.66 16.07
CA ASN A 74 -6.42 1.30 17.31
C ASN A 74 -6.87 -0.16 17.30
N GLN A 75 -7.40 -0.64 16.19
CA GLN A 75 -7.79 -2.04 16.06
C GLN A 75 -6.60 -2.98 16.15
N LEU A 76 -5.50 -2.66 15.49
CA LEU A 76 -4.28 -3.47 15.54
C LEU A 76 -3.69 -3.54 16.94
N ASN A 77 -3.77 -2.44 17.70
CA ASN A 77 -3.32 -2.42 19.11
C ASN A 77 -4.23 -3.21 20.04
N THR A 78 -5.50 -3.38 19.67
CA THR A 78 -6.49 -4.11 20.49
C THR A 78 -6.52 -5.58 20.13
N LEU A 79 -6.61 -5.89 18.84
CA LEU A 79 -6.65 -7.24 18.32
C LEU A 79 -6.16 -7.23 16.87
N ASP A 80 -4.97 -7.73 16.65
CA ASP A 80 -4.35 -7.82 15.33
C ASP A 80 -4.90 -8.98 14.50
N TYR A 81 -5.07 -10.13 15.15
CA TYR A 81 -5.56 -11.33 14.48
C TYR A 81 -6.25 -12.25 15.50
N CYS A 82 -7.30 -12.91 15.05
CA CYS A 82 -7.97 -13.97 15.79
C CYS A 82 -8.29 -15.11 14.85
N GLN A 83 -7.96 -16.34 15.24
CA GLN A 83 -8.30 -17.52 14.47
C GLN A 83 -9.82 -17.67 14.36
N PRO A 84 -10.38 -17.78 13.14
CA PRO A 84 -11.84 -17.82 12.98
C PRO A 84 -12.46 -19.19 13.28
N PHE A 85 -11.66 -20.23 13.54
CA PHE A 85 -12.13 -21.59 13.77
C PHE A 85 -12.30 -21.87 15.27
N GLN A 86 -13.51 -22.17 15.71
CA GLN A 86 -13.81 -22.67 17.07
C GLN A 86 -13.65 -21.66 18.21
N GLN A 87 -13.00 -20.52 17.99
CA GLN A 87 -12.72 -19.54 19.06
C GLN A 87 -13.51 -18.25 18.94
N GLY A 88 -14.18 -18.04 17.83
CA GLY A 88 -14.89 -16.82 17.54
C GLY A 88 -14.31 -16.09 16.34
N PHE A 89 -14.53 -14.80 16.27
CA PHE A 89 -14.04 -13.96 15.19
C PHE A 89 -13.75 -12.54 15.68
N GLY A 90 -12.76 -11.90 15.05
CA GLY A 90 -12.48 -10.50 15.31
C GLY A 90 -13.37 -9.58 14.48
N LEU A 91 -13.40 -8.32 14.87
CA LEU A 91 -14.11 -7.30 14.09
C LEU A 91 -13.41 -7.06 12.76
N SER A 92 -14.19 -6.97 11.70
CA SER A 92 -13.68 -6.55 10.39
C SER A 92 -13.30 -5.06 10.45
N LEU A 93 -12.25 -4.68 9.72
CA LEU A 93 -11.85 -3.29 9.61
C LEU A 93 -12.95 -2.38 9.03
N ILE A 94 -13.85 -2.92 8.24
CA ILE A 94 -14.97 -2.14 7.72
C ILE A 94 -16.03 -1.82 8.78
N HIS A 95 -16.00 -2.48 9.93
CA HIS A 95 -16.92 -2.23 11.04
C HIS A 95 -16.34 -1.24 12.06
N ILE A 96 -15.14 -0.79 11.85
CA ILE A 96 -14.50 0.23 12.66
C ILE A 96 -14.93 1.60 12.21
#